data_3b273f24ad0e8d3a150a6c3fe4b21ef5
#
_entry.id   3b273f24ad0e8d3a150a6c3fe4b21ef5
#
_cell.length_a   1.000
_cell.length_b   1.000
_cell.length_c   1.000
_cell.angle_alpha   90.00
_cell.angle_beta   90.00
_cell.angle_gamma   90.00
#
_symmetry.space_group_name_H-M   'P 1'
#
loop_
_entity.id
_entity.type
_entity.pdbx_description
1 polymer ?
#
loop_
_entity_poly.entity_id
_entity_poly.type
_entity_poly.pdbx_seq_one_letter_code
_entity_poly.pdbx_strand_id
1 'polypeptide(L)'
;MKSLKEIILESKNVHHYVDAIIINPDNELLLLQRAGYIKQFGGKWGFVGGSIDNKDKSPKDALIREIKEETGIELTFNENHAIKQLYKKNHLDNDGEVVSDTEYFIVELESKPEVKLSREHSRYKWFDRNSIKEKQNKCVPDVFNIIQRYYENN
;
A
#
# COMPACT_ATOMS: atom_id res chain seq x y z
N MET A 1 6.52 -28.66 20.23
CA MET A 1 5.07 -28.58 20.41
C MET A 1 4.68 -27.13 20.70
N LYS A 2 3.67 -26.65 19.99
CA LYS A 2 3.21 -25.26 20.14
C LYS A 2 2.48 -25.07 21.45
N SER A 3 2.69 -23.92 22.09
CA SER A 3 1.94 -23.56 23.30
C SER A 3 0.48 -23.28 22.94
N LEU A 4 -0.42 -23.33 23.95
CA LEU A 4 -1.82 -22.97 23.77
C LEU A 4 -1.97 -21.54 23.24
N LYS A 5 -1.11 -20.62 23.71
CA LYS A 5 -1.08 -19.24 23.25
C LYS A 5 -0.73 -19.14 21.75
N GLU A 6 0.26 -19.92 21.31
CA GLU A 6 0.65 -19.97 19.89
C GLU A 6 -0.48 -20.54 19.02
N ILE A 7 -1.15 -21.59 19.49
CA ILE A 7 -2.30 -22.19 18.79
C ILE A 7 -3.44 -21.18 18.67
N ILE A 8 -3.74 -20.44 19.74
CA ILE A 8 -4.78 -19.41 19.75
C ILE A 8 -4.42 -18.26 18.80
N LEU A 9 -3.15 -17.82 18.79
CA LEU A 9 -2.67 -16.77 17.88
C LEU A 9 -2.76 -17.20 16.41
N GLU A 10 -2.42 -18.46 16.10
CA GLU A 10 -2.52 -19.00 14.75
C GLU A 10 -3.98 -19.19 14.30
N SER A 11 -4.91 -19.45 15.22
CA SER A 11 -6.33 -19.59 14.90
C SER A 11 -7.01 -18.25 14.62
N LYS A 12 -6.39 -17.13 15.03
CA LYS A 12 -6.85 -15.79 14.67
C LYS A 12 -6.37 -15.48 13.25
N ASN A 13 -7.31 -15.43 12.30
CA ASN A 13 -7.04 -15.03 10.92
C ASN A 13 -6.66 -13.55 10.88
N VAL A 14 -5.39 -13.25 11.14
CA VAL A 14 -4.84 -11.90 10.96
C VAL A 14 -4.46 -11.76 9.49
N HIS A 15 -5.07 -10.79 8.82
CA HIS A 15 -4.75 -10.48 7.43
C HIS A 15 -3.59 -9.49 7.36
N HIS A 16 -2.64 -9.77 6.48
CA HIS A 16 -1.45 -8.93 6.29
C HIS A 16 -1.51 -8.25 4.94
N TYR A 17 -1.34 -6.94 4.94
CA TYR A 17 -1.35 -6.11 3.74
C TYR A 17 -0.05 -5.34 3.58
N VAL A 18 0.27 -5.01 2.34
CA VAL A 18 1.38 -4.11 2.00
C VAL A 18 0.86 -2.98 1.13
N ASP A 19 1.34 -1.78 1.37
CA ASP A 19 1.03 -0.61 0.56
C ASP A 19 2.32 0.13 0.21
N ALA A 20 2.37 0.66 -1.00
CA ALA A 20 3.51 1.38 -1.54
C ALA A 20 3.21 2.86 -1.70
N ILE A 21 4.05 3.70 -1.12
CA ILE A 21 4.13 5.13 -1.44
C ILE A 21 5.15 5.25 -2.56
N ILE A 22 4.67 5.29 -3.79
CA ILE A 22 5.53 5.31 -4.98
C ILE A 22 5.83 6.76 -5.35
N ILE A 23 7.10 7.11 -5.35
CA ILE A 23 7.59 8.47 -5.60
C ILE A 23 8.41 8.47 -6.89
N ASN A 24 8.09 9.39 -7.81
CA ASN A 24 8.83 9.58 -9.06
C ASN A 24 9.97 10.61 -8.89
N PRO A 25 10.84 10.81 -9.90
CA PRO A 25 11.92 11.79 -9.80
C PRO A 25 11.48 13.25 -9.63
N ASP A 26 10.24 13.58 -9.98
CA ASP A 26 9.67 14.92 -9.77
C ASP A 26 9.11 15.10 -8.36
N ASN A 27 9.35 14.12 -7.48
CA ASN A 27 8.84 14.10 -6.11
C ASN A 27 7.31 14.10 -6.03
N GLU A 28 6.68 13.46 -6.99
CA GLU A 28 5.24 13.23 -7.01
C GLU A 28 4.91 11.82 -6.57
N LEU A 29 3.77 11.68 -5.93
CA LEU A 29 3.26 10.48 -5.30
C LEU A 29 2.15 9.86 -6.17
N LEU A 30 2.23 8.54 -6.41
CA LEU A 30 1.21 7.83 -7.18
C LEU A 30 0.04 7.39 -6.31
N LEU A 31 -1.16 7.80 -6.68
CA LEU A 31 -2.39 7.21 -6.14
C LEU A 31 -3.25 6.66 -7.28
N LEU A 32 -3.99 5.61 -6.94
CA LEU A 32 -4.94 4.95 -7.83
C LEU A 32 -6.36 5.17 -7.31
N GLN A 33 -7.29 5.47 -8.20
CA GLN A 33 -8.70 5.56 -7.84
C GLN A 33 -9.36 4.19 -8.01
N ARG A 34 -9.93 3.67 -6.92
CA ARG A 34 -10.66 2.40 -6.96
C ARG A 34 -11.88 2.53 -7.87
N ALA A 35 -12.11 1.52 -8.70
CA ALA A 35 -13.28 1.51 -9.58
C ALA A 35 -14.58 1.63 -8.76
N GLY A 36 -15.57 2.31 -9.31
CA GLY A 36 -16.82 2.58 -8.61
C GLY A 36 -17.61 1.33 -8.23
N TYR A 37 -17.44 0.23 -8.97
CA TYR A 37 -18.12 -1.04 -8.67
C TYR A 37 -17.50 -1.82 -7.49
N ILE A 38 -16.29 -1.46 -7.05
CA ILE A 38 -15.65 -2.11 -5.90
C ILE A 38 -16.44 -1.79 -4.64
N LYS A 39 -16.84 -2.83 -3.92
CA LYS A 39 -17.73 -2.70 -2.76
C LYS A 39 -17.11 -1.90 -1.63
N GLN A 40 -15.84 -2.14 -1.33
CA GLN A 40 -15.14 -1.42 -0.25
C GLN A 40 -14.35 -0.25 -0.83
N PHE A 41 -14.72 0.96 -0.42
CA PHE A 41 -14.06 2.21 -0.81
C PHE A 41 -14.04 2.49 -2.32
N GLY A 42 -15.05 2.00 -3.07
CA GLY A 42 -15.15 2.31 -4.49
C GLY A 42 -15.18 3.81 -4.76
N GLY A 43 -14.44 4.26 -5.78
CA GLY A 43 -14.30 5.67 -6.12
C GLY A 43 -13.30 6.45 -5.28
N LYS A 44 -12.72 5.85 -4.23
CA LYS A 44 -11.72 6.51 -3.38
C LYS A 44 -10.31 6.31 -3.93
N TRP A 45 -9.43 7.27 -3.62
CA TRP A 45 -8.02 7.22 -3.97
C TRP A 45 -7.23 6.47 -2.90
N GLY A 46 -6.33 5.61 -3.33
CA GLY A 46 -5.53 4.79 -2.42
C GLY A 46 -4.13 4.51 -2.96
N PHE A 47 -3.30 3.94 -2.10
CA PHE A 47 -1.97 3.47 -2.50
C PHE A 47 -2.07 2.23 -3.39
N VAL A 48 -0.97 1.92 -4.05
CA VAL A 48 -0.76 0.64 -4.71
C VAL A 48 -0.43 -0.39 -3.63
N GLY A 49 -1.14 -1.50 -3.61
CA GLY A 49 -0.87 -2.54 -2.62
C GLY A 49 -1.94 -3.62 -2.58
N GLY A 50 -1.85 -4.49 -1.62
CA GLY A 50 -2.79 -5.58 -1.44
C GLY A 50 -2.37 -6.59 -0.38
N SER A 51 -3.03 -7.74 -0.37
CA SER A 51 -2.78 -8.81 0.58
C SER A 51 -1.46 -9.51 0.33
N ILE A 52 -0.77 -9.86 1.42
CA ILE A 52 0.35 -10.80 1.36
C ILE A 52 -0.22 -12.19 1.15
N ASP A 53 0.27 -12.87 0.12
CA ASP A 53 -0.14 -14.20 -0.29
C ASP A 53 0.83 -15.23 0.29
N ASN A 54 0.38 -16.48 0.47
CA ASN A 54 1.23 -17.58 0.95
C ASN A 54 2.44 -17.86 0.04
N LYS A 55 2.36 -17.47 -1.23
CA LYS A 55 3.46 -17.63 -2.20
C LYS A 55 4.52 -16.55 -2.07
N ASP A 56 4.22 -15.46 -1.42
CA ASP A 56 5.15 -14.36 -1.23
C ASP A 56 6.17 -14.74 -0.14
N LYS A 57 7.45 -14.62 -0.45
CA LYS A 57 8.53 -14.98 0.48
C LYS A 57 8.75 -13.93 1.56
N SER A 58 8.30 -12.70 1.31
CA SER A 58 8.46 -11.55 2.21
C SER A 58 7.42 -10.48 1.89
N PRO A 59 7.20 -9.52 2.80
CA PRO A 59 6.36 -8.36 2.49
C PRO A 59 6.84 -7.58 1.27
N LYS A 60 8.14 -7.45 1.05
CA LYS A 60 8.70 -6.78 -0.14
C LYS A 60 8.33 -7.53 -1.43
N ASP A 61 8.37 -8.86 -1.41
CA ASP A 61 7.99 -9.66 -2.58
C ASP A 61 6.51 -9.46 -2.91
N ALA A 62 5.65 -9.43 -1.89
CA ALA A 62 4.23 -9.11 -2.06
C ALA A 62 4.05 -7.73 -2.67
N LEU A 63 4.79 -6.75 -2.18
CA LEU A 63 4.73 -5.37 -2.67
C LEU A 63 5.12 -5.29 -4.15
N ILE A 64 6.22 -5.91 -4.54
CA ILE A 64 6.71 -5.94 -5.93
C ILE A 64 5.66 -6.57 -6.83
N ARG A 65 5.07 -7.67 -6.40
CA ARG A 65 4.01 -8.37 -7.13
C ARG A 65 2.77 -7.48 -7.30
N GLU A 66 2.30 -6.86 -6.23
CA GLU A 66 1.12 -5.99 -6.26
C GLU A 66 1.35 -4.76 -7.14
N ILE A 67 2.53 -4.15 -7.07
CA ILE A 67 2.89 -3.02 -7.94
C ILE A 67 2.78 -3.42 -9.41
N LYS A 68 3.31 -4.59 -9.77
CA LYS A 68 3.23 -5.10 -11.13
C LYS A 68 1.79 -5.37 -11.56
N GLU A 69 1.01 -6.04 -10.70
CA GLU A 69 -0.38 -6.38 -11.00
C GLU A 69 -1.27 -5.16 -11.19
N GLU A 70 -1.10 -4.16 -10.34
CA GLU A 70 -1.99 -2.98 -10.32
C GLU A 70 -1.55 -1.86 -11.27
N THR A 71 -0.27 -1.76 -11.58
CA THR A 71 0.27 -0.63 -12.36
C THR A 71 1.06 -1.02 -13.60
N GLY A 72 1.44 -2.29 -13.72
CA GLY A 72 2.34 -2.75 -14.76
C GLY A 72 3.81 -2.36 -14.54
N ILE A 73 4.12 -1.66 -13.46
CA ILE A 73 5.50 -1.26 -13.16
C ILE A 73 6.30 -2.48 -12.68
N GLU A 74 7.38 -2.77 -13.39
CA GLU A 74 8.30 -3.83 -13.01
C GLU A 74 9.52 -3.23 -12.28
N LEU A 75 9.69 -3.64 -11.01
CA LEU A 75 10.86 -3.26 -10.23
C LEU A 75 11.96 -4.29 -10.46
N THR A 76 13.15 -3.84 -10.79
CA THR A 76 14.32 -4.70 -10.98
C THR A 76 15.03 -4.94 -9.65
N PHE A 77 15.89 -5.97 -9.61
CA PHE A 77 16.72 -6.25 -8.44
C PHE A 77 17.58 -5.05 -8.02
N ASN A 78 18.00 -4.25 -8.98
CA ASN A 78 18.83 -3.07 -8.73
C ASN A 78 18.05 -1.96 -8.02
N GLU A 79 16.72 -1.98 -8.09
CA GLU A 79 15.84 -1.01 -7.47
C GLU A 79 15.36 -1.43 -6.07
N ASN A 80 15.65 -2.66 -5.63
CA ASN A 80 15.26 -3.14 -4.31
C ASN A 80 15.79 -2.27 -3.16
N HIS A 81 16.92 -1.60 -3.35
CA HIS A 81 17.47 -0.68 -2.37
C HIS A 81 16.62 0.60 -2.21
N ALA A 82 15.79 0.90 -3.20
CA ALA A 82 14.87 2.04 -3.16
C ALA A 82 13.56 1.73 -2.41
N ILE A 83 13.41 0.51 -1.91
CA ILE A 83 12.22 0.09 -1.13
C ILE A 83 12.57 0.15 0.35
N LYS A 84 11.90 1.06 1.07
CA LYS A 84 12.15 1.32 2.50
C LYS A 84 10.86 1.20 3.28
N GLN A 85 10.86 0.45 4.39
CA GLN A 85 9.73 0.44 5.30
C GLN A 85 9.57 1.81 5.96
N LEU A 86 8.36 2.38 5.90
CA LEU A 86 8.03 3.63 6.57
C LEU A 86 7.34 3.38 7.90
N TYR A 87 6.37 2.48 7.93
CA TYR A 87 5.49 2.31 9.08
C TYR A 87 4.72 0.99 8.98
N LYS A 88 4.38 0.43 10.12
CA LYS A 88 3.46 -0.73 10.20
C LYS A 88 2.30 -0.35 11.12
N LYS A 89 1.08 -0.50 10.62
CA LYS A 89 -0.14 -0.19 11.37
C LYS A 89 -0.94 -1.44 11.62
N ASN A 90 -1.31 -1.67 12.88
CA ASN A 90 -2.25 -2.71 13.26
C ASN A 90 -3.67 -2.16 13.25
N HIS A 91 -4.60 -2.95 12.76
CA HIS A 91 -6.04 -2.64 12.77
C HIS A 91 -6.71 -3.53 13.81
N LEU A 92 -7.44 -2.90 14.72
CA LEU A 92 -8.04 -3.58 15.87
C LEU A 92 -9.55 -3.72 15.68
N ASP A 93 -10.12 -4.80 16.21
CA ASP A 93 -11.57 -4.94 16.35
C ASP A 93 -12.08 -4.19 17.57
N ASN A 94 -13.39 -4.30 17.84
CA ASN A 94 -14.03 -3.62 18.98
C ASN A 94 -13.55 -4.12 20.33
N ASP A 95 -12.94 -5.30 20.39
CA ASP A 95 -12.38 -5.90 21.61
C ASP A 95 -10.89 -5.58 21.80
N GLY A 96 -10.30 -4.77 20.90
CA GLY A 96 -8.89 -4.40 20.94
C GLY A 96 -7.94 -5.47 20.40
N GLU A 97 -8.47 -6.48 19.69
CA GLU A 97 -7.66 -7.54 19.10
C GLU A 97 -7.22 -7.17 17.67
N VAL A 98 -6.00 -7.54 17.33
CA VAL A 98 -5.47 -7.29 15.98
C VAL A 98 -6.18 -8.21 14.98
N VAL A 99 -6.85 -7.63 13.99
CA VAL A 99 -7.53 -8.36 12.92
C VAL A 99 -6.79 -8.27 11.58
N SER A 100 -6.00 -7.24 11.40
CA SER A 100 -5.14 -7.08 10.21
C SER A 100 -4.00 -6.12 10.52
N ASP A 101 -3.00 -6.11 9.66
CA ASP A 101 -1.97 -5.09 9.68
C ASP A 101 -1.61 -4.68 8.25
N THR A 102 -1.05 -3.49 8.11
CA THR A 102 -0.56 -2.96 6.85
C THR A 102 0.86 -2.44 7.05
N GLU A 103 1.79 -2.95 6.27
CA GLU A 103 3.14 -2.41 6.17
C GLU A 103 3.20 -1.42 5.01
N TYR A 104 3.63 -0.20 5.31
CA TYR A 104 3.79 0.87 4.32
C TYR A 104 5.25 1.01 3.95
N PHE A 105 5.52 1.04 2.65
CA PHE A 105 6.86 1.16 2.10
C PHE A 105 6.96 2.38 1.20
N ILE A 106 8.09 3.06 1.26
CA ILE A 106 8.45 4.10 0.28
C ILE A 106 9.18 3.40 -0.86
N VAL A 107 8.72 3.64 -2.08
CA VAL A 107 9.33 3.11 -3.30
C VAL A 107 9.73 4.28 -4.18
N GLU A 108 11.02 4.57 -4.25
CA GLU A 108 11.56 5.65 -5.07
C GLU A 108 11.90 5.12 -6.46
N LEU A 109 11.30 5.71 -7.49
CA LEU A 109 11.55 5.35 -8.87
C LEU A 109 12.60 6.25 -9.50
N GLU A 110 13.41 5.69 -10.38
CA GLU A 110 14.42 6.44 -11.13
C GLU A 110 13.82 7.15 -12.36
N SER A 111 12.60 6.80 -12.73
CA SER A 111 11.89 7.38 -13.86
C SER A 111 10.40 7.50 -13.54
N LYS A 112 9.66 8.18 -14.41
CA LYS A 112 8.20 8.28 -14.35
C LYS A 112 7.60 7.35 -15.40
N PRO A 113 7.31 6.08 -15.05
CA PRO A 113 6.86 5.10 -16.03
C PRO A 113 5.41 5.32 -16.42
N GLU A 114 5.04 4.71 -17.54
CA GLU A 114 3.65 4.57 -17.93
C GLU A 114 2.95 3.61 -16.95
N VAL A 115 1.73 3.95 -16.55
CA VAL A 115 0.93 3.13 -15.64
C VAL A 115 -0.18 2.44 -16.44
N LYS A 116 -0.25 1.10 -16.31
CA LYS A 116 -1.31 0.27 -16.89
C LYS A 116 -2.15 -0.30 -15.76
N LEU A 117 -3.36 0.23 -15.60
CA LEU A 117 -4.23 -0.14 -14.50
C LEU A 117 -4.86 -1.52 -14.68
N SER A 118 -5.04 -2.23 -13.55
CA SER A 118 -5.90 -3.40 -13.47
C SER A 118 -7.38 -2.97 -13.50
N ARG A 119 -8.29 -3.96 -13.59
CA ARG A 119 -9.74 -3.70 -13.62
C ARG A 119 -10.29 -3.12 -12.31
N GLU A 120 -9.54 -3.26 -11.21
CA GLU A 120 -9.96 -2.76 -9.90
C GLU A 120 -9.81 -1.26 -9.75
N HIS A 121 -9.10 -0.63 -10.66
CA HIS A 121 -8.82 0.81 -10.63
C HIS A 121 -9.26 1.48 -11.92
N SER A 122 -9.87 2.66 -11.79
CA SER A 122 -10.42 3.42 -12.94
C SER A 122 -9.49 4.52 -13.42
N ARG A 123 -8.68 5.09 -12.54
CA ARG A 123 -7.76 6.19 -12.86
C ARG A 123 -6.51 6.12 -11.99
N TYR A 124 -5.44 6.76 -12.45
CA TYR A 124 -4.28 7.04 -11.63
C TYR A 124 -3.89 8.50 -11.77
N LYS A 125 -3.16 9.02 -10.79
CA LYS A 125 -2.60 10.36 -10.86
C LYS A 125 -1.34 10.44 -10.01
N TRP A 126 -0.36 11.20 -10.51
CA TRP A 126 0.79 11.63 -9.75
C TRP A 126 0.46 12.94 -9.05
N PHE A 127 0.57 12.96 -7.74
CA PHE A 127 0.21 14.11 -6.91
C PHE A 127 1.45 14.75 -6.32
N ASP A 128 1.57 16.07 -6.42
CA ASP A 128 2.54 16.80 -5.61
C ASP A 128 1.96 17.06 -4.22
N ARG A 129 2.79 17.65 -3.34
CA ARG A 129 2.40 17.90 -1.95
C ARG A 129 1.16 18.79 -1.82
N ASN A 130 0.99 19.74 -2.73
CA ASN A 130 -0.15 20.66 -2.69
C ASN A 130 -1.42 20.01 -3.22
N SER A 131 -1.34 19.32 -4.35
CA SER A 131 -2.51 18.68 -4.97
C SER A 131 -3.11 17.56 -4.13
N ILE A 132 -2.29 16.86 -3.33
CA ILE A 132 -2.79 15.78 -2.47
C ILE A 132 -3.71 16.31 -1.36
N LYS A 133 -3.47 17.53 -0.87
CA LYS A 133 -4.30 18.14 0.18
C LYS A 133 -5.75 18.31 -0.27
N GLU A 134 -5.97 18.55 -1.56
CA GLU A 134 -7.31 18.72 -2.13
C GLU A 134 -8.10 17.41 -2.13
N LYS A 135 -7.43 16.27 -1.99
CA LYS A 135 -8.05 14.93 -2.01
C LYS A 135 -8.24 14.32 -0.63
N GLN A 136 -8.01 15.05 0.45
CA GLN A 136 -8.06 14.53 1.82
C GLN A 136 -9.33 13.70 2.10
N ASN A 137 -10.50 14.20 1.72
CA ASN A 137 -11.78 13.54 1.97
C ASN A 137 -12.17 12.51 0.90
N LYS A 138 -11.32 12.33 -0.12
CA LYS A 138 -11.56 11.43 -1.25
C LYS A 138 -10.62 10.23 -1.26
N CYS A 139 -9.84 10.06 -0.21
CA CYS A 139 -8.92 8.95 -0.05
C CYS A 139 -9.51 7.83 0.79
N VAL A 140 -9.03 6.62 0.54
CA VAL A 140 -9.23 5.47 1.43
C VAL A 140 -8.74 5.86 2.83
N PRO A 141 -9.41 5.40 3.92
CA PRO A 141 -8.96 5.68 5.28
C PRO A 141 -7.46 5.37 5.48
N ASP A 142 -6.80 6.16 6.30
CA ASP A 142 -5.38 6.12 6.63
C ASP A 142 -4.43 6.68 5.55
N VAL A 143 -4.82 6.74 4.29
CA VAL A 143 -3.94 7.20 3.21
C VAL A 143 -3.37 8.59 3.50
N PHE A 144 -4.22 9.53 3.84
CA PHE A 144 -3.78 10.91 4.09
C PHE A 144 -2.82 11.00 5.29
N ASN A 145 -3.10 10.28 6.37
CA ASN A 145 -2.26 10.26 7.56
C ASN A 145 -0.87 9.67 7.28
N ILE A 146 -0.81 8.63 6.45
CA ILE A 146 0.45 8.01 6.04
C ILE A 146 1.26 8.95 5.15
N ILE A 147 0.60 9.67 4.23
CA ILE A 147 1.25 10.67 3.39
C ILE A 147 1.85 11.79 4.25
N GLN A 148 1.12 12.26 5.27
CA GLN A 148 1.65 13.25 6.19
C GLN A 148 2.89 12.74 6.91
N ARG A 149 2.86 11.49 7.38
CA ARG A 149 4.01 10.84 8.01
C ARG A 149 5.21 10.78 7.07
N TYR A 150 4.99 10.48 5.80
CA TYR A 150 6.04 10.49 4.78
C TYR A 150 6.70 11.88 4.69
N TYR A 151 5.89 12.93 4.57
CA TYR A 151 6.40 14.29 4.45
C TYR A 151 7.10 14.80 5.71
N GLU A 152 6.70 14.35 6.88
CA GLU A 152 7.36 14.72 8.16
C GLU A 152 8.77 14.13 8.28
N ASN A 153 9.01 12.98 7.62
CA ASN A 153 10.29 12.26 7.69
C ASN A 153 11.20 12.52 6.49
N ASN A 154 10.76 13.35 5.53
CA ASN A 154 11.54 13.60 4.30
C ASN A 154 11.55 15.08 3.91
#